data_c18cb5318d195b63929dfce27c03b33e
#
_entry.id   c18cb5318d195b63929dfce27c03b33e
#
_cell.length_a   1.000
_cell.length_b   1.000
_cell.length_c   1.000
_cell.angle_alpha   90.00
_cell.angle_beta   90.00
_cell.angle_gamma   90.00
#
_symmetry.space_group_name_H-M   'P 1'
#
loop_
_entity.id
_entity.type
_entity.pdbx_description
1 polymer ?
#
loop_
_entity_poly.entity_id
_entity_poly.type
_entity_poly.pdbx_seq_one_letter_code
_entity_poly.pdbx_strand_id
1 'polypeptide(L)'
;NLNELSALINITNLNLFDRLVKYFLREQKLGRQDVMVIASDKGADIFAQDAAMHSGVAYGGHMDKTRDPSKAAELQTQMVAPRIDIKGKAVILVDDMIDSGGTIIDASLLLRVTAIMPVRLIF
;
A
#
# COMPACT_ATOMS: atom_id res chain seq x y z
N ASN A 1 9.68 17.99 -9.01
CA ASN A 1 9.71 16.68 -9.66
C ASN A 1 11.15 16.15 -9.70
N LEU A 2 11.40 14.95 -9.11
CA LEU A 2 12.74 14.35 -9.02
C LEU A 2 13.38 14.14 -10.42
N ASN A 3 12.57 13.84 -11.43
CA ASN A 3 13.06 13.65 -12.80
C ASN A 3 13.58 14.96 -13.43
N GLU A 4 12.98 16.10 -13.10
CA GLU A 4 13.46 17.40 -13.57
C GLU A 4 14.74 17.82 -12.85
N LEU A 5 14.82 17.53 -11.55
CA LEU A 5 16.03 17.79 -10.76
C LEU A 5 17.20 16.90 -11.18
N SER A 6 16.95 15.64 -11.54
CA SER A 6 18.01 14.73 -11.99
C SER A 6 18.66 15.13 -13.31
N ALA A 7 17.98 15.95 -14.13
CA ALA A 7 18.54 16.52 -15.33
C ALA A 7 19.54 17.68 -15.05
N LEU A 8 19.41 18.31 -13.87
CA LEU A 8 20.24 19.46 -13.46
C LEU A 8 21.37 19.07 -12.53
N ILE A 9 21.18 18.02 -11.74
CA ILE A 9 22.17 17.52 -10.79
C ILE A 9 22.17 15.99 -10.80
N ASN A 10 23.32 15.39 -10.52
CA ASN A 10 23.45 13.93 -10.55
C ASN A 10 22.76 13.31 -9.32
N ILE A 11 21.46 12.99 -9.47
CA ILE A 11 20.63 12.35 -8.43
C ILE A 11 20.39 10.90 -8.83
N THR A 12 20.69 9.98 -7.92
CA THR A 12 20.28 8.58 -8.01
C THR A 12 19.13 8.34 -7.00
N ASN A 13 17.95 8.01 -7.52
CA ASN A 13 16.83 7.59 -6.69
C ASN A 13 16.91 6.09 -6.43
N LEU A 14 17.04 5.69 -5.16
CA LEU A 14 17.06 4.30 -4.75
C LEU A 14 15.67 3.90 -4.23
N ASN A 15 14.97 3.08 -4.99
CA ASN A 15 13.72 2.47 -4.54
C ASN A 15 14.03 1.17 -3.78
N LEU A 16 13.58 1.08 -2.53
CA LEU A 16 13.82 -0.07 -1.64
C LEU A 16 12.56 -0.91 -1.35
N PHE A 17 11.41 -0.53 -1.87
CA PHE A 17 10.15 -1.21 -1.55
C PHE A 17 10.17 -2.70 -1.93
N ASP A 18 10.73 -3.05 -3.08
CA ASP A 18 10.86 -4.44 -3.52
C ASP A 18 11.73 -5.26 -2.56
N ARG A 19 12.81 -4.67 -2.04
CA ARG A 19 13.70 -5.30 -1.06
C ARG A 19 12.99 -5.53 0.27
N LEU A 20 12.19 -4.57 0.72
CA LEU A 20 11.39 -4.71 1.93
C LEU A 20 10.35 -5.82 1.79
N VAL A 21 9.66 -5.90 0.65
CA VAL A 21 8.71 -6.99 0.36
C VAL A 21 9.43 -8.35 0.37
N LYS A 22 10.56 -8.48 -0.33
CA LYS A 22 11.34 -9.73 -0.36
C LYS A 22 11.87 -10.13 1.02
N TYR A 23 12.32 -9.15 1.81
CA TYR A 23 12.74 -9.37 3.19
C TYR A 23 11.57 -9.91 4.02
N PHE A 24 10.40 -9.28 3.94
CA PHE A 24 9.20 -9.70 4.65
C PHE A 24 8.77 -11.13 4.29
N LEU A 25 8.73 -11.46 2.99
CA LEU A 25 8.40 -12.81 2.54
C LEU A 25 9.31 -13.86 3.19
N ARG A 26 10.61 -13.57 3.24
CA ARG A 26 11.60 -14.46 3.84
C ARG A 26 11.42 -14.60 5.35
N GLU A 27 11.30 -13.49 6.08
CA GLU A 27 11.15 -13.48 7.54
C GLU A 27 9.85 -14.17 7.99
N GLN A 28 8.77 -14.00 7.25
CA GLN A 28 7.47 -14.58 7.56
C GLN A 28 7.28 -15.99 6.95
N LYS A 29 8.26 -16.48 6.18
CA LYS A 29 8.20 -17.77 5.46
C LYS A 29 6.95 -17.90 4.57
N LEU A 30 6.59 -16.81 3.88
CA LEU A 30 5.42 -16.75 3.00
C LEU A 30 5.85 -16.95 1.54
N GLY A 31 5.01 -17.69 0.80
CA GLY A 31 5.12 -17.76 -0.65
C GLY A 31 4.63 -16.47 -1.33
N ARG A 32 5.14 -16.17 -2.53
CA ARG A 32 4.70 -14.99 -3.29
C ARG A 32 3.21 -15.04 -3.62
N GLN A 33 2.67 -16.23 -3.82
CA GLN A 33 1.23 -16.46 -4.10
C GLN A 33 0.34 -16.16 -2.89
N ASP A 34 0.90 -16.13 -1.67
CA ASP A 34 0.16 -15.92 -0.44
C ASP A 34 0.11 -14.45 -0.01
N VAL A 35 0.76 -13.59 -0.80
CA VAL A 35 0.95 -12.17 -0.46
C VAL A 35 0.41 -11.28 -1.57
N MET A 36 -0.12 -10.14 -1.18
CA MET A 36 -0.59 -9.08 -2.06
C MET A 36 -0.13 -7.72 -1.55
N VAL A 37 0.30 -6.86 -2.45
CA VAL A 37 0.66 -5.47 -2.15
C VAL A 37 -0.50 -4.56 -2.52
N ILE A 38 -0.87 -3.66 -1.62
CA ILE A 38 -1.91 -2.64 -1.81
C ILE A 38 -1.34 -1.29 -1.40
N ALA A 39 -1.59 -0.24 -2.18
CA ALA A 39 -1.23 1.12 -1.80
C ALA A 39 -2.25 1.68 -0.78
N SER A 40 -1.76 2.42 0.20
CA SER A 40 -2.58 3.06 1.23
C SER A 40 -3.49 4.16 0.68
N ASP A 41 -3.09 4.75 -0.43
CA ASP A 41 -3.87 5.71 -1.21
C ASP A 41 -3.37 5.78 -2.66
N LYS A 42 -3.97 6.68 -3.45
CA LYS A 42 -3.60 6.87 -4.86
C LYS A 42 -2.19 7.46 -5.04
N GLY A 43 -1.69 8.23 -4.08
CA GLY A 43 -0.32 8.80 -4.13
C GLY A 43 0.76 7.71 -4.03
N ALA A 44 0.52 6.70 -3.20
CA ALA A 44 1.43 5.57 -3.02
C ALA A 44 1.32 4.49 -4.10
N ASP A 45 0.39 4.61 -5.05
CA ASP A 45 0.05 3.57 -6.02
C ASP A 45 1.23 3.14 -6.89
N ILE A 46 2.01 4.09 -7.38
CA ILE A 46 3.19 3.80 -8.22
C ILE A 46 4.26 3.00 -7.47
N PHE A 47 4.42 3.26 -6.17
CA PHE A 47 5.39 2.54 -5.32
C PHE A 47 4.92 1.11 -5.04
N ALA A 48 3.62 0.92 -4.83
CA ALA A 48 3.03 -0.39 -4.62
C ALA A 48 3.10 -1.27 -5.88
N GLN A 49 2.83 -0.69 -7.06
CA GLN A 49 2.98 -1.38 -8.34
C GLN A 49 4.43 -1.81 -8.57
N ASP A 50 5.38 -0.91 -8.37
CA ASP A 50 6.81 -1.18 -8.54
C ASP A 50 7.29 -2.27 -7.57
N ALA A 51 6.91 -2.17 -6.29
CA ALA A 51 7.22 -3.16 -5.27
C ALA A 51 6.68 -4.55 -5.63
N ALA A 52 5.43 -4.63 -6.08
CA ALA A 52 4.79 -5.88 -6.47
C ALA A 52 5.48 -6.49 -7.69
N MET A 53 5.73 -5.70 -8.74
CA MET A 53 6.37 -6.13 -9.97
C MET A 53 7.77 -6.70 -9.71
N HIS A 54 8.62 -5.99 -8.99
CA HIS A 54 10.01 -6.40 -8.75
C HIS A 54 10.18 -7.49 -7.69
N SER A 55 9.19 -7.68 -6.81
CA SER A 55 9.18 -8.78 -5.83
C SER A 55 8.47 -10.03 -6.34
N GLY A 56 7.68 -9.91 -7.40
CA GLY A 56 6.91 -11.01 -8.00
C GLY A 56 5.70 -11.43 -7.17
N VAL A 57 5.11 -10.50 -6.40
CA VAL A 57 3.85 -10.70 -5.67
C VAL A 57 2.70 -10.03 -6.40
N ALA A 58 1.46 -10.39 -6.05
CA ALA A 58 0.30 -9.77 -6.65
C ALA A 58 0.14 -8.31 -6.21
N TYR A 59 -0.22 -7.44 -7.17
CA TYR A 59 -0.65 -6.07 -6.91
C TYR A 59 -2.17 -6.02 -6.79
N GLY A 60 -2.67 -5.39 -5.74
CA GLY A 60 -4.10 -5.38 -5.39
C GLY A 60 -4.80 -4.04 -5.59
N GLY A 61 -4.14 -3.05 -6.19
CA GLY A 61 -4.71 -1.71 -6.32
C GLY A 61 -4.35 -0.78 -5.18
N HIS A 62 -5.10 0.29 -5.05
CA HIS A 62 -4.95 1.28 -3.99
C HIS A 62 -6.26 1.49 -3.23
N MET A 63 -6.15 2.04 -2.03
CA MET A 63 -7.32 2.50 -1.29
C MET A 63 -7.79 3.83 -1.87
N ASP A 64 -9.09 3.95 -2.09
CA ASP A 64 -9.73 5.20 -2.53
C ASP A 64 -10.32 5.96 -1.34
N LYS A 65 -10.42 7.28 -1.50
CA LYS A 65 -11.12 8.15 -0.54
C LYS A 65 -12.34 8.74 -1.24
N THR A 66 -13.52 8.40 -0.76
CA THR A 66 -14.78 9.02 -1.20
C THR A 66 -15.15 10.14 -0.23
N ARG A 67 -15.67 11.25 -0.76
CA ARG A 67 -16.12 12.39 0.03
C ARG A 67 -17.63 12.54 -0.10
N ASP A 68 -18.32 12.50 1.02
CA ASP A 68 -19.77 12.74 1.10
C ASP A 68 -20.02 14.12 1.74
N PRO A 69 -20.34 15.16 0.96
CA PRO A 69 -20.51 16.51 1.46
C PRO A 69 -21.78 16.69 2.31
N SER A 70 -22.68 15.70 2.32
CA SER A 70 -23.90 15.72 3.16
C SER A 70 -23.65 15.36 4.62
N LYS A 71 -22.48 14.81 4.93
CA LYS A 71 -22.09 14.39 6.28
C LYS A 71 -21.32 15.48 7.01
N ALA A 72 -21.30 15.40 8.35
CA ALA A 72 -20.45 16.26 9.15
C ALA A 72 -18.97 16.15 8.72
N ALA A 73 -18.20 17.23 8.86
CA ALA A 73 -16.83 17.33 8.34
C ALA A 73 -15.93 16.15 8.73
N GLU A 74 -16.08 15.63 9.94
CA GLU A 74 -15.34 14.48 10.47
C GLU A 74 -15.70 13.14 9.79
N LEU A 75 -16.88 13.02 9.19
CA LEU A 75 -17.41 11.81 8.55
C LEU A 75 -17.50 11.92 7.03
N GLN A 76 -17.06 13.05 6.46
CA GLN A 76 -17.17 13.30 5.02
C GLN A 76 -16.25 12.42 4.16
N THR A 77 -15.10 12.01 4.70
CA THR A 77 -14.14 11.20 3.97
C THR A 77 -14.21 9.76 4.46
N GLN A 78 -14.52 8.86 3.56
CA GLN A 78 -14.52 7.42 3.81
C GLN A 78 -13.49 6.76 2.90
N MET A 79 -12.72 5.84 3.48
CA MET A 79 -11.80 5.02 2.72
C MET A 79 -12.55 3.83 2.11
N VAL A 80 -12.22 3.50 0.88
CA VAL A 80 -12.82 2.39 0.12
C VAL A 80 -11.72 1.43 -0.30
N ALA A 81 -11.86 0.16 0.07
CA ALA A 81 -10.94 -0.88 -0.36
C ALA A 81 -11.10 -1.18 -1.86
N PRO A 82 -10.01 -1.56 -2.55
CA PRO A 82 -10.09 -2.02 -3.93
C PRO A 82 -10.99 -3.26 -4.03
N ARG A 83 -11.70 -3.39 -5.16
CA ARG A 83 -12.59 -4.54 -5.41
C ARG A 83 -11.79 -5.76 -5.87
N ILE A 84 -11.07 -6.38 -4.95
CA ILE A 84 -10.25 -7.56 -5.20
C ILE A 84 -10.50 -8.62 -4.13
N ASP A 85 -10.23 -9.87 -4.49
CA ASP A 85 -10.27 -10.97 -3.52
C ASP A 85 -8.93 -11.05 -2.78
N ILE A 86 -8.95 -10.65 -1.51
CA ILE A 86 -7.81 -10.73 -0.58
C ILE A 86 -7.93 -11.88 0.42
N LYS A 87 -8.95 -12.72 0.24
CA LYS A 87 -9.22 -13.83 1.17
C LYS A 87 -8.04 -14.81 1.21
N GLY A 88 -7.55 -15.09 2.40
CA GLY A 88 -6.43 -16.01 2.62
C GLY A 88 -5.07 -15.45 2.24
N LYS A 89 -4.97 -14.16 1.88
CA LYS A 89 -3.71 -13.51 1.57
C LYS A 89 -3.20 -12.65 2.72
N ALA A 90 -1.91 -12.61 2.89
CA ALA A 90 -1.26 -11.57 3.68
C ALA A 90 -1.19 -10.30 2.83
N VAL A 91 -1.66 -9.18 3.36
CA VAL A 91 -1.64 -7.89 2.65
C VAL A 91 -0.50 -7.04 3.18
N ILE A 92 0.30 -6.53 2.26
CA ILE A 92 1.33 -5.51 2.52
C ILE A 92 0.77 -4.18 2.06
N LEU A 93 0.59 -3.25 3.00
CA LEU A 93 0.26 -1.86 2.70
C LEU A 93 1.55 -1.07 2.42
N VAL A 94 1.57 -0.35 1.31
CA VAL A 94 2.66 0.55 0.92
C VAL A 94 2.18 1.98 1.00
N ASP A 95 2.98 2.83 1.63
CA ASP A 95 2.79 4.28 1.71
C ASP A 95 4.12 4.98 1.43
N ASP A 96 4.09 6.20 0.88
CA ASP A 96 5.27 6.99 0.61
C ASP A 96 5.71 7.81 1.83
N MET A 97 4.76 8.13 2.72
CA MET A 97 5.03 8.88 3.94
C MET A 97 4.00 8.57 5.03
N ILE A 98 4.49 8.28 6.22
CA ILE A 98 3.66 8.11 7.41
C ILE A 98 3.91 9.29 8.35
N ASP A 99 2.92 10.16 8.48
CA ASP A 99 2.92 11.26 9.45
C ASP A 99 2.21 10.82 10.74
N SER A 100 0.90 11.05 10.84
CA SER A 100 0.11 10.65 12.01
C SER A 100 -0.28 9.16 12.02
N GLY A 101 -0.11 8.47 10.91
CA GLY A 101 -0.51 7.08 10.72
C GLY A 101 -2.00 6.89 10.43
N GLY A 102 -2.81 7.94 10.40
CA GLY A 102 -4.26 7.85 10.22
C GLY A 102 -4.65 7.07 8.96
N THR A 103 -4.08 7.39 7.81
CA THR A 103 -4.34 6.69 6.54
C THR A 103 -4.06 5.18 6.63
N ILE A 104 -2.93 4.80 7.21
CA ILE A 104 -2.54 3.39 7.37
C ILE A 104 -3.46 2.65 8.34
N ILE A 105 -3.85 3.30 9.44
CA ILE A 105 -4.77 2.73 10.42
C ILE A 105 -6.12 2.46 9.77
N ASP A 106 -6.71 3.45 9.09
CA ASP A 106 -8.00 3.32 8.42
C ASP A 106 -7.97 2.24 7.33
N ALA A 107 -6.93 2.23 6.50
CA ALA A 107 -6.71 1.20 5.49
C ALA A 107 -6.63 -0.20 6.12
N SER A 108 -5.86 -0.35 7.21
CA SER A 108 -5.68 -1.64 7.88
C SER A 108 -6.97 -2.15 8.51
N LEU A 109 -7.76 -1.27 9.11
CA LEU A 109 -9.05 -1.63 9.71
C LEU A 109 -10.04 -2.08 8.64
N LEU A 110 -10.13 -1.36 7.53
CA LEU A 110 -11.02 -1.71 6.43
C LEU A 110 -10.64 -3.05 5.78
N LEU A 111 -9.36 -3.27 5.55
CA LEU A 111 -8.87 -4.54 4.99
C LEU A 111 -9.06 -5.72 5.94
N ARG A 112 -8.98 -5.52 7.26
CA ARG A 112 -9.26 -6.57 8.25
C ARG A 112 -10.71 -7.03 8.24
N VAL A 113 -11.65 -6.13 7.98
CA VAL A 113 -13.08 -6.49 7.87
C VAL A 113 -13.34 -7.33 6.63
N THR A 114 -12.55 -7.14 5.57
CA THR A 114 -12.68 -7.87 4.30
C THR A 114 -11.78 -9.10 4.21
N ALA A 115 -10.69 -9.13 4.97
CA ALA A 115 -9.73 -10.24 5.02
C ALA A 115 -9.96 -11.09 6.27
N ILE A 116 -10.04 -12.41 6.11
CA ILE A 116 -10.13 -13.35 7.25
C ILE A 116 -8.74 -13.59 7.89
N MET A 117 -7.67 -13.02 7.32
CA MET A 117 -6.28 -13.19 7.76
C MET A 117 -5.67 -11.86 8.25
N PRO A 118 -4.63 -11.90 9.10
CA PRO A 118 -4.04 -10.68 9.63
C PRO A 118 -3.40 -9.83 8.52
N VAL A 119 -3.86 -8.59 8.41
CA VAL A 119 -3.17 -7.54 7.63
C VAL A 119 -1.87 -7.22 8.36
N ARG A 120 -0.75 -7.35 7.68
CA ARG A 120 0.57 -6.95 8.19
C ARG A 120 1.00 -5.68 7.50
N LEU A 121 1.38 -4.70 8.30
CA LEU A 121 1.84 -3.40 7.84
C LEU A 121 3.37 -3.47 7.68
N ILE A 122 3.87 -3.03 6.54
CA ILE A 122 5.30 -2.75 6.31
C ILE A 122 5.40 -1.27 5.99
N PHE A 123 6.20 -0.60 6.78
CA PHE A 123 6.48 0.83 6.63
C PHE A 123 7.88 1.01 6.04
#